data_c10c1e38f9b4261e199b9a90abc156e7
#
_entry.id   c10c1e38f9b4261e199b9a90abc156e7
#
_cell.length_a   1.000
_cell.length_b   1.000
_cell.length_c   1.000
_cell.angle_alpha   90.00
_cell.angle_beta   90.00
_cell.angle_gamma   90.00
#
_symmetry.space_group_name_H-M   'P 1'
#
loop_
_entity.id
_entity.type
_entity.pdbx_description
1 polymer ?
#
loop_
_entity_poly.entity_id
_entity_poly.type
_entity_poly.pdbx_seq_one_letter_code
_entity_poly.pdbx_strand_id
1 'polypeptide(L)'
;HIWIATDGGGLYLYDWQKHQVKNYTISQSLPSNTVYALVKTPIGKVWMSTDKGLAFIDHGKVTNLNFFKGLEREYKRMAVVRTQDGRMIFGSNDGAVVLTSKFARGLNYKAPLHITGVEVEGKTFDEADQLEDWHAELFGMLQEGKMNFSHDEKTLIVHFESINYPYQHDIQYQYYLEGYDHQWSVPSAYQQARFANLPPGSYTLHVKAMGRSNGRILGESTLRIHIAQPWWNSWWAWILYL
;
A
#
# COMPACT_ATOMS: atom_id res chain seq x y z
N HIS A 1 21.31 -8.75 -23.37
CA HIS A 1 19.87 -8.99 -23.22
C HIS A 1 19.08 -8.24 -24.28
N ILE A 2 18.09 -8.90 -24.87
CA ILE A 2 17.18 -8.35 -25.87
C ILE A 2 15.77 -8.34 -25.29
N TRP A 3 15.09 -7.21 -25.36
CA TRP A 3 13.70 -7.07 -24.98
C TRP A 3 12.81 -7.20 -26.23
N ILE A 4 11.77 -8.02 -26.15
CA ILE A 4 10.87 -8.31 -27.26
C ILE A 4 9.44 -8.02 -26.82
N ALA A 5 8.84 -6.98 -27.41
CA ALA A 5 7.43 -6.64 -27.23
C ALA A 5 6.57 -7.47 -28.18
N THR A 6 5.47 -8.04 -27.68
CA THR A 6 4.59 -8.89 -28.47
C THR A 6 3.13 -8.47 -28.38
N ASP A 7 2.36 -8.88 -29.34
CA ASP A 7 0.92 -8.73 -29.39
C ASP A 7 0.24 -9.97 -28.79
N GLY A 8 -0.21 -9.86 -27.55
CA GLY A 8 -0.88 -10.93 -26.81
C GLY A 8 0.03 -11.89 -26.01
N GLY A 9 1.34 -11.93 -26.28
CA GLY A 9 2.28 -12.80 -25.56
C GLY A 9 2.98 -12.16 -24.37
N GLY A 10 2.78 -10.88 -24.13
CA GLY A 10 3.48 -10.11 -23.10
C GLY A 10 4.82 -9.57 -23.55
N LEU A 11 5.73 -9.40 -22.60
CA LEU A 11 7.08 -8.90 -22.84
C LEU A 11 8.11 -10.01 -22.54
N TYR A 12 9.00 -10.25 -23.47
CA TYR A 12 10.07 -11.22 -23.31
C TYR A 12 11.41 -10.53 -23.12
N LEU A 13 12.21 -11.10 -22.23
CA LEU A 13 13.62 -10.81 -22.06
C LEU A 13 14.42 -12.04 -22.50
N TYR A 14 15.20 -11.90 -23.57
CA TYR A 14 16.10 -12.94 -24.03
C TYR A 14 17.54 -12.64 -23.60
N ASP A 15 18.13 -13.55 -22.83
CA ASP A 15 19.55 -13.55 -22.50
C ASP A 15 20.28 -14.41 -23.54
N TRP A 16 20.94 -13.75 -24.48
CA TRP A 16 21.63 -14.42 -25.57
C TRP A 16 22.91 -15.17 -25.11
N GLN A 17 23.47 -14.80 -23.94
CA GLN A 17 24.64 -15.49 -23.39
C GLN A 17 24.26 -16.81 -22.71
N LYS A 18 23.13 -16.83 -22.02
CA LYS A 18 22.62 -17.99 -21.29
C LYS A 18 21.62 -18.79 -22.07
N HIS A 19 21.22 -18.34 -23.25
CA HIS A 19 20.12 -18.90 -24.05
C HIS A 19 18.81 -19.06 -23.24
N GLN A 20 18.53 -18.12 -22.33
CA GLN A 20 17.36 -18.16 -21.48
C GLN A 20 16.35 -17.09 -21.88
N VAL A 21 15.07 -17.44 -21.78
CA VAL A 21 13.95 -16.55 -22.02
C VAL A 21 13.19 -16.36 -20.72
N LYS A 22 12.91 -15.11 -20.36
CA LYS A 22 12.00 -14.75 -19.28
C LYS A 22 10.79 -14.04 -19.87
N ASN A 23 9.59 -14.47 -19.53
CA ASN A 23 8.34 -13.84 -19.96
C ASN A 23 7.72 -13.04 -18.82
N TYR A 24 7.18 -11.87 -19.15
CA TYR A 24 6.39 -11.02 -18.27
C TYR A 24 5.01 -10.86 -18.89
N THR A 25 3.98 -11.12 -18.09
CA THR A 25 2.58 -11.05 -18.48
C THR A 25 1.75 -10.27 -17.44
N ILE A 26 0.46 -10.26 -17.60
CA ILE A 26 -0.46 -9.72 -16.58
C ILE A 26 -0.28 -10.39 -15.21
N SER A 27 0.15 -11.67 -15.16
CA SER A 27 0.47 -12.38 -13.90
C SER A 27 1.67 -11.78 -13.16
N GLN A 28 2.56 -11.09 -13.87
CA GLN A 28 3.68 -10.32 -13.31
C GLN A 28 3.41 -8.82 -13.30
N SER A 29 2.14 -8.42 -13.25
CA SER A 29 1.68 -7.03 -13.13
C SER A 29 1.84 -6.17 -14.39
N LEU A 30 1.96 -6.74 -15.59
CA LEU A 30 1.80 -5.94 -16.80
C LEU A 30 0.36 -5.42 -16.91
N PRO A 31 0.15 -4.20 -17.46
CA PRO A 31 -1.19 -3.69 -17.74
C PRO A 31 -1.97 -4.58 -18.73
N SER A 32 -1.25 -5.17 -19.69
CA SER A 32 -1.76 -6.06 -20.72
C SER A 32 -0.67 -6.96 -21.27
N ASN A 33 -1.06 -8.08 -21.91
CA ASN A 33 -0.14 -8.93 -22.67
C ASN A 33 0.17 -8.37 -24.07
N THR A 34 -0.47 -7.29 -24.50
CA THR A 34 -0.19 -6.61 -25.76
C THR A 34 0.71 -5.41 -25.50
N VAL A 35 2.00 -5.55 -25.82
CA VAL A 35 3.02 -4.51 -25.63
C VAL A 35 3.34 -3.84 -26.96
N TYR A 36 3.11 -2.52 -27.05
CA TYR A 36 3.20 -1.77 -28.29
C TYR A 36 4.54 -1.08 -28.55
N ALA A 37 5.17 -0.58 -27.49
CA ALA A 37 6.44 0.13 -27.63
C ALA A 37 7.30 -0.02 -26.38
N LEU A 38 8.63 0.04 -26.57
CA LEU A 38 9.63 -0.05 -25.52
C LEU A 38 10.60 1.11 -25.63
N VAL A 39 11.00 1.66 -24.48
CA VAL A 39 12.11 2.62 -24.40
C VAL A 39 12.96 2.36 -23.17
N LYS A 40 14.26 2.19 -23.37
CA LYS A 40 15.23 1.97 -22.29
C LYS A 40 15.82 3.31 -21.83
N THR A 41 15.87 3.50 -20.51
CA THR A 41 16.55 4.66 -19.91
C THR A 41 18.03 4.38 -19.68
N PRO A 42 18.90 5.40 -19.52
CA PRO A 42 20.31 5.23 -19.20
C PRO A 42 20.57 4.52 -17.88
N ILE A 43 19.62 4.60 -16.92
CA ILE A 43 19.68 3.94 -15.62
C ILE A 43 19.19 2.49 -15.67
N GLY A 44 18.95 1.94 -16.88
CA GLY A 44 18.61 0.54 -17.07
C GLY A 44 17.12 0.21 -17.00
N LYS A 45 16.24 1.14 -16.60
CA LYS A 45 14.78 0.91 -16.61
C LYS A 45 14.25 0.77 -18.05
N VAL A 46 13.36 -0.16 -18.27
CA VAL A 46 12.67 -0.37 -19.55
C VAL A 46 11.21 0.02 -19.40
N TRP A 47 10.83 1.11 -20.04
CA TRP A 47 9.46 1.59 -20.08
C TRP A 47 8.73 0.98 -21.27
N MET A 48 7.42 0.76 -21.09
CA MET A 48 6.59 0.17 -22.12
C MET A 48 5.20 0.77 -22.14
N SER A 49 4.63 0.81 -23.32
CA SER A 49 3.22 1.10 -23.55
C SER A 49 2.47 -0.14 -24.01
N THR A 50 1.19 -0.21 -23.61
CA THR A 50 0.28 -1.31 -23.95
C THR A 50 -1.03 -0.75 -24.47
N ASP A 51 -1.94 -1.62 -24.88
CA ASP A 51 -3.33 -1.25 -25.20
C ASP A 51 -4.15 -0.79 -23.98
N LYS A 52 -3.64 -1.05 -22.74
CA LYS A 52 -4.37 -0.73 -21.50
C LYS A 52 -3.59 0.13 -20.51
N GLY A 53 -2.47 0.73 -20.91
CA GLY A 53 -1.71 1.61 -20.03
C GLY A 53 -0.22 1.55 -20.19
N LEU A 54 0.47 2.16 -19.22
CA LEU A 54 1.94 2.20 -19.14
C LEU A 54 2.46 1.35 -18.00
N ALA A 55 3.66 0.81 -18.20
CA ALA A 55 4.44 0.16 -17.16
C ALA A 55 5.94 0.39 -17.38
N PHE A 56 6.75 0.07 -16.38
CA PHE A 56 8.19 -0.07 -16.55
C PHE A 56 8.71 -1.29 -15.78
N ILE A 57 9.88 -1.77 -16.20
CA ILE A 57 10.65 -2.79 -15.49
C ILE A 57 11.91 -2.15 -14.92
N ASP A 58 12.13 -2.40 -13.63
CA ASP A 58 13.34 -2.03 -12.91
C ASP A 58 13.86 -3.24 -12.13
N HIS A 59 15.13 -3.63 -12.35
CA HIS A 59 15.74 -4.81 -11.72
C HIS A 59 14.86 -6.09 -11.80
N GLY A 60 14.20 -6.28 -12.94
CA GLY A 60 13.35 -7.45 -13.19
C GLY A 60 11.97 -7.44 -12.53
N LYS A 61 11.58 -6.34 -11.89
CA LYS A 61 10.26 -6.13 -11.31
C LYS A 61 9.44 -5.16 -12.16
N VAL A 62 8.23 -5.58 -12.51
CA VAL A 62 7.26 -4.75 -13.24
C VAL A 62 6.58 -3.79 -12.27
N THR A 63 6.43 -2.54 -12.69
CA THR A 63 5.60 -1.52 -12.04
C THR A 63 4.55 -1.06 -13.03
N ASN A 64 3.29 -1.38 -12.75
CA ASN A 64 2.12 -0.94 -13.50
C ASN A 64 1.75 0.49 -13.07
N LEU A 65 1.38 1.37 -14.02
CA LEU A 65 1.09 2.77 -13.77
C LEU A 65 -0.39 3.14 -13.97
N ASN A 66 -1.27 2.17 -14.17
CA ASN A 66 -2.69 2.42 -14.47
C ASN A 66 -3.47 3.08 -13.33
N PHE A 67 -2.95 3.06 -12.10
CA PHE A 67 -3.55 3.77 -10.97
C PHE A 67 -3.31 5.30 -11.02
N PHE A 68 -2.39 5.79 -11.86
CA PHE A 68 -2.27 7.23 -12.12
C PHE A 68 -3.30 7.68 -13.14
N LYS A 69 -4.18 8.58 -12.71
CA LYS A 69 -5.21 9.15 -13.58
C LYS A 69 -4.58 9.73 -14.86
N GLY A 70 -5.09 9.30 -16.01
CA GLY A 70 -4.62 9.74 -17.30
C GLY A 70 -3.49 8.89 -17.92
N LEU A 71 -2.96 7.88 -17.21
CA LEU A 71 -2.03 6.90 -17.80
C LEU A 71 -2.73 5.59 -18.21
N GLU A 72 -3.92 5.34 -17.70
CA GLU A 72 -4.80 4.24 -18.07
C GLU A 72 -5.53 4.55 -19.38
N ARG A 73 -4.85 4.31 -20.50
CA ARG A 73 -5.38 4.55 -21.85
C ARG A 73 -4.75 3.61 -22.88
N GLU A 74 -5.34 3.55 -24.05
CA GLU A 74 -4.79 2.82 -25.19
C GLU A 74 -3.69 3.64 -25.87
N TYR A 75 -2.50 3.08 -25.93
CA TYR A 75 -1.35 3.67 -26.61
C TYR A 75 -1.24 3.17 -28.05
N LYS A 76 -0.46 3.89 -28.87
CA LYS A 76 -0.20 3.53 -30.25
C LYS A 76 1.06 2.69 -30.39
N ARG A 77 1.05 1.78 -31.35
CA ARG A 77 2.20 0.94 -31.69
C ARG A 77 3.39 1.81 -32.10
N MET A 78 4.55 1.48 -31.60
CA MET A 78 5.83 2.15 -31.87
C MET A 78 5.85 3.65 -31.56
N ALA A 79 4.82 4.19 -30.91
CA ALA A 79 4.70 5.62 -30.62
C ALA A 79 5.33 5.97 -29.28
N VAL A 80 6.66 5.85 -29.20
CA VAL A 80 7.45 6.28 -28.05
C VAL A 80 8.74 6.96 -28.49
N VAL A 81 9.08 8.04 -27.82
CA VAL A 81 10.37 8.70 -27.99
C VAL A 81 10.92 9.17 -26.66
N ARG A 82 12.24 9.08 -26.51
CA ARG A 82 12.96 9.71 -25.41
C ARG A 82 13.69 10.92 -25.94
N THR A 83 13.40 12.07 -25.37
CA THR A 83 14.03 13.35 -25.73
C THR A 83 15.43 13.48 -25.08
N GLN A 84 16.22 14.42 -25.58
CA GLN A 84 17.60 14.67 -25.07
C GLN A 84 17.62 15.13 -23.61
N ASP A 85 16.59 15.87 -23.18
CA ASP A 85 16.39 16.31 -21.78
C ASP A 85 15.82 15.21 -20.85
N GLY A 86 15.68 13.99 -21.38
CA GLY A 86 15.29 12.80 -20.60
C GLY A 86 13.79 12.60 -20.39
N ARG A 87 12.94 13.42 -21.01
CA ARG A 87 11.48 13.16 -21.05
C ARG A 87 11.21 11.96 -21.94
N MET A 88 10.13 11.25 -21.64
CA MET A 88 9.59 10.17 -22.47
C MET A 88 8.21 10.54 -22.93
N ILE A 89 7.95 10.44 -24.22
CA ILE A 89 6.67 10.82 -24.84
C ILE A 89 6.07 9.56 -25.45
N PHE A 90 4.85 9.22 -25.00
CA PHE A 90 4.09 8.09 -25.49
C PHE A 90 2.85 8.59 -26.23
N GLY A 91 2.69 8.20 -27.49
CA GLY A 91 1.49 8.52 -28.27
C GLY A 91 0.33 7.60 -27.90
N SER A 92 -0.86 8.18 -27.74
CA SER A 92 -2.12 7.48 -27.47
C SER A 92 -3.18 7.83 -28.51
N ASN A 93 -4.38 7.23 -28.41
CA ASN A 93 -5.50 7.50 -29.32
C ASN A 93 -6.02 8.94 -29.21
N ASP A 94 -5.89 9.54 -28.05
CA ASP A 94 -6.43 10.84 -27.66
C ASP A 94 -5.35 11.90 -27.39
N GLY A 95 -4.12 11.68 -27.87
CA GLY A 95 -3.01 12.62 -27.71
C GLY A 95 -1.70 11.97 -27.32
N ALA A 96 -0.89 12.64 -26.50
CA ALA A 96 0.40 12.15 -26.05
C ALA A 96 0.57 12.33 -24.53
N VAL A 97 1.21 11.35 -23.91
CA VAL A 97 1.62 11.39 -22.50
C VAL A 97 3.10 11.71 -22.41
N VAL A 98 3.42 12.76 -21.67
CA VAL A 98 4.82 13.18 -21.44
C VAL A 98 5.21 12.83 -20.01
N LEU A 99 6.14 11.89 -19.85
CA LEU A 99 6.70 11.52 -18.55
C LEU A 99 8.05 12.21 -18.34
N THR A 100 8.18 12.89 -17.22
CA THR A 100 9.45 13.55 -16.85
C THR A 100 10.32 12.62 -16.01
N SER A 101 11.65 12.88 -16.00
CA SER A 101 12.57 12.17 -15.11
C SER A 101 12.22 12.37 -13.61
N LYS A 102 11.56 13.49 -13.28
CA LYS A 102 11.05 13.77 -11.93
C LYS A 102 9.91 12.80 -11.54
N PHE A 103 9.00 12.50 -12.48
CA PHE A 103 7.94 11.51 -12.26
C PHE A 103 8.52 10.12 -11.95
N ALA A 104 9.49 9.67 -12.77
CA ALA A 104 10.14 8.37 -12.57
C ALA A 104 10.87 8.26 -11.22
N ARG A 105 11.47 9.37 -10.75
CA ARG A 105 12.06 9.43 -9.40
C ARG A 105 11.02 9.44 -8.29
N GLY A 106 9.89 10.10 -8.51
CA GLY A 106 8.79 10.17 -7.56
C GLY A 106 8.18 8.81 -7.19
N LEU A 107 8.34 7.78 -8.02
CA LEU A 107 7.93 6.41 -7.71
C LEU A 107 8.77 5.73 -6.60
N ASN A 108 9.83 6.38 -6.11
CA ASN A 108 10.61 5.98 -4.94
C ASN A 108 10.28 6.85 -3.71
N TYR A 109 9.04 7.26 -3.54
CA TYR A 109 8.62 8.07 -2.42
C TYR A 109 8.50 7.25 -1.12
N LYS A 110 8.56 7.96 0.00
CA LYS A 110 8.13 7.47 1.31
C LYS A 110 6.77 8.08 1.61
N ALA A 111 5.93 7.34 2.28
CA ALA A 111 4.63 7.80 2.74
C ALA A 111 4.52 7.46 4.23
N PRO A 112 4.92 8.38 5.13
CA PRO A 112 4.83 8.15 6.56
C PRO A 112 3.41 7.73 6.93
N LEU A 113 3.31 6.70 7.75
CA LEU A 113 2.05 6.13 8.21
C LEU A 113 1.81 6.59 9.65
N HIS A 114 0.67 7.18 9.87
CA HIS A 114 0.22 7.64 11.19
C HIS A 114 -1.07 6.93 11.59
N ILE A 115 -1.18 6.59 12.86
CA ILE A 115 -2.46 6.20 13.44
C ILE A 115 -3.18 7.50 13.80
N THR A 116 -4.38 7.70 13.24
CA THR A 116 -5.11 8.97 13.28
C THR A 116 -6.24 8.97 14.29
N GLY A 117 -6.71 7.78 14.69
CA GLY A 117 -7.79 7.68 15.66
C GLY A 117 -8.10 6.24 16.06
N VAL A 118 -8.88 6.11 17.11
CA VAL A 118 -9.42 4.83 17.57
C VAL A 118 -10.87 5.03 17.97
N GLU A 119 -11.75 4.14 17.49
CA GLU A 119 -13.14 4.07 17.93
C GLU A 119 -13.29 2.90 18.91
N VAL A 120 -14.04 3.11 19.96
CA VAL A 120 -14.29 2.11 21.00
C VAL A 120 -15.78 1.91 21.17
N GLU A 121 -16.25 0.68 21.05
CA GLU A 121 -17.69 0.30 21.19
C GLU A 121 -18.64 1.16 20.30
N GLY A 122 -18.14 1.59 19.11
CA GLY A 122 -18.91 2.41 18.17
C GLY A 122 -18.99 3.88 18.51
N LYS A 123 -18.28 4.35 19.55
CA LYS A 123 -18.14 5.76 19.85
C LYS A 123 -16.97 6.34 19.07
N THR A 124 -17.26 7.23 18.14
CA THR A 124 -16.24 7.94 17.35
C THR A 124 -15.81 9.22 18.03
N PHE A 125 -14.64 9.74 17.66
CA PHE A 125 -14.17 11.06 18.12
C PHE A 125 -15.12 12.22 17.78
N ASP A 126 -15.95 12.08 16.73
CA ASP A 126 -16.83 13.12 16.22
C ASP A 126 -18.17 13.25 16.98
N GLU A 127 -18.56 12.24 17.76
CA GLU A 127 -19.82 12.26 18.54
C GLU A 127 -19.70 12.94 19.91
N ALA A 128 -18.63 13.68 20.14
CA ALA A 128 -18.12 13.96 21.47
C ALA A 128 -18.36 15.37 22.01
N ASP A 129 -19.45 16.02 21.72
CA ASP A 129 -19.83 17.27 22.42
C ASP A 129 -19.98 17.12 23.96
N GLN A 130 -19.83 15.91 24.50
CA GLN A 130 -19.94 15.60 25.93
C GLN A 130 -18.72 14.93 26.56
N LEU A 131 -17.59 14.75 25.83
CA LEU A 131 -16.47 13.89 26.25
C LEU A 131 -15.08 14.56 26.07
N GLU A 132 -14.95 15.85 26.36
CA GLU A 132 -13.67 16.57 26.22
C GLU A 132 -12.51 15.89 26.98
N ASP A 133 -12.72 15.39 28.18
CA ASP A 133 -11.68 14.76 28.99
C ASP A 133 -11.22 13.41 28.40
N TRP A 134 -12.15 12.61 27.90
CA TRP A 134 -11.84 11.30 27.29
C TRP A 134 -11.09 11.44 25.95
N HIS A 135 -11.38 12.47 25.17
CA HIS A 135 -10.65 12.80 23.94
C HIS A 135 -9.20 13.17 24.20
N ALA A 136 -8.96 14.01 25.22
CA ALA A 136 -7.61 14.42 25.59
C ALA A 136 -6.77 13.20 26.06
N GLU A 137 -7.39 12.30 26.82
CA GLU A 137 -6.77 11.07 27.29
C GLU A 137 -6.43 10.13 26.14
N LEU A 138 -7.37 9.88 25.22
CA LEU A 138 -7.13 9.05 24.02
C LEU A 138 -6.05 9.64 23.11
N PHE A 139 -6.06 10.96 22.92
CA PHE A 139 -5.04 11.62 22.11
C PHE A 139 -3.65 11.51 22.75
N GLY A 140 -3.56 11.65 24.07
CA GLY A 140 -2.34 11.42 24.83
C GLY A 140 -1.84 9.97 24.68
N MET A 141 -2.72 8.99 24.82
CA MET A 141 -2.40 7.58 24.65
C MET A 141 -1.92 7.25 23.21
N LEU A 142 -2.53 7.87 22.19
CA LEU A 142 -2.10 7.72 20.81
C LEU A 142 -0.69 8.28 20.58
N GLN A 143 -0.37 9.43 21.19
CA GLN A 143 0.98 10.01 21.10
C GLN A 143 2.02 9.14 21.80
N GLU A 144 1.66 8.48 22.90
CA GLU A 144 2.54 7.52 23.59
C GLU A 144 2.65 6.17 22.86
N GLY A 145 1.80 5.92 21.87
CA GLY A 145 1.74 4.65 21.14
C GLY A 145 1.26 3.47 21.99
N LYS A 146 0.49 3.76 23.06
CA LYS A 146 -0.07 2.77 23.97
C LYS A 146 -1.50 3.14 24.30
N MET A 147 -2.39 2.16 24.28
CA MET A 147 -3.80 2.33 24.66
C MET A 147 -4.20 1.27 25.66
N ASN A 148 -4.89 1.69 26.73
CA ASN A 148 -5.40 0.83 27.76
C ASN A 148 -6.92 0.90 27.75
N PHE A 149 -7.57 -0.24 27.66
CA PHE A 149 -9.01 -0.38 27.60
C PHE A 149 -9.52 -1.23 28.75
N SER A 150 -10.73 -0.96 29.18
CA SER A 150 -11.46 -1.77 30.15
C SER A 150 -11.88 -3.12 29.52
N HIS A 151 -12.21 -4.10 30.36
CA HIS A 151 -12.60 -5.45 29.93
C HIS A 151 -13.91 -5.52 29.15
N ASP A 152 -14.75 -4.49 29.21
CA ASP A 152 -15.99 -4.31 28.48
C ASP A 152 -15.81 -3.59 27.12
N GLU A 153 -14.69 -2.91 26.92
CA GLU A 153 -14.33 -2.21 25.69
C GLU A 153 -13.61 -3.15 24.70
N LYS A 154 -14.39 -4.04 24.09
CA LYS A 154 -13.84 -5.17 23.29
C LYS A 154 -13.85 -4.93 21.79
N THR A 155 -14.62 -3.97 21.30
CA THR A 155 -14.72 -3.66 19.88
C THR A 155 -13.93 -2.40 19.60
N LEU A 156 -12.86 -2.56 18.83
CA LEU A 156 -11.94 -1.48 18.48
C LEU A 156 -11.89 -1.30 16.97
N ILE A 157 -11.94 -0.05 16.51
CA ILE A 157 -11.62 0.32 15.14
C ILE A 157 -10.45 1.31 15.20
N VAL A 158 -9.34 0.93 14.60
CA VAL A 158 -8.14 1.79 14.55
C VAL A 158 -8.04 2.40 13.16
N HIS A 159 -8.04 3.73 13.11
CA HIS A 159 -7.87 4.52 11.89
C HIS A 159 -6.40 4.84 11.68
N PHE A 160 -5.97 4.75 10.45
CA PHE A 160 -4.60 5.08 10.07
C PHE A 160 -4.58 5.70 8.68
N GLU A 161 -3.64 6.60 8.48
CA GLU A 161 -3.49 7.29 7.21
C GLU A 161 -2.02 7.49 6.86
N SER A 162 -1.74 7.41 5.57
CA SER A 162 -0.44 7.72 5.01
C SER A 162 -0.61 8.80 3.97
N ILE A 163 -0.05 9.97 4.22
CA ILE A 163 -0.28 11.16 3.41
C ILE A 163 0.84 11.31 2.39
N ASN A 164 0.48 11.15 1.11
CA ASN A 164 1.32 11.54 0.00
C ASN A 164 0.46 11.96 -1.20
N TYR A 165 0.03 13.20 -1.23
CA TYR A 165 -0.94 13.72 -2.19
C TYR A 165 -0.68 13.33 -3.67
N PRO A 166 0.55 13.36 -4.20
CA PRO A 166 0.79 12.99 -5.59
C PRO A 166 0.59 11.50 -5.89
N TYR A 167 0.63 10.62 -4.86
CA TYR A 167 0.63 9.16 -5.02
C TYR A 167 -0.39 8.45 -4.13
N GLN A 168 -1.38 9.14 -3.63
CA GLN A 168 -2.38 8.59 -2.69
C GLN A 168 -3.11 7.37 -3.27
N HIS A 169 -3.41 7.39 -4.56
CA HIS A 169 -4.08 6.28 -5.26
C HIS A 169 -3.21 5.01 -5.40
N ASP A 170 -1.91 5.11 -5.20
CA ASP A 170 -0.98 3.97 -5.21
C ASP A 170 -0.83 3.32 -3.83
N ILE A 171 -1.40 3.89 -2.77
CA ILE A 171 -1.21 3.38 -1.40
C ILE A 171 -2.25 2.31 -1.09
N GLN A 172 -1.77 1.20 -0.56
CA GLN A 172 -2.57 0.14 0.06
C GLN A 172 -2.02 -0.16 1.45
N TYR A 173 -2.90 -0.64 2.31
CA TYR A 173 -2.57 -0.94 3.70
C TYR A 173 -2.72 -2.43 3.98
N GLN A 174 -1.86 -2.93 4.85
CA GLN A 174 -2.03 -4.21 5.52
C GLN A 174 -1.80 -4.01 7.01
N TYR A 175 -2.52 -4.78 7.80
CA TYR A 175 -2.35 -4.79 9.26
C TYR A 175 -2.28 -6.22 9.79
N TYR A 176 -1.75 -6.34 10.99
CA TYR A 176 -1.57 -7.58 11.73
C TYR A 176 -1.61 -7.27 13.22
N LEU A 177 -2.50 -7.91 13.98
CA LEU A 177 -2.58 -7.77 15.43
C LEU A 177 -1.85 -8.94 16.08
N GLU A 178 -0.64 -8.68 16.56
CA GLU A 178 0.16 -9.65 17.31
C GLU A 178 -0.56 -10.03 18.60
N GLY A 179 -0.65 -11.33 18.87
CA GLY A 179 -1.42 -11.89 19.97
C GLY A 179 -2.87 -12.29 19.62
N TYR A 180 -3.34 -11.96 18.41
CA TYR A 180 -4.69 -12.28 17.93
C TYR A 180 -4.71 -12.86 16.52
N ASP A 181 -4.09 -12.18 15.55
CA ASP A 181 -4.06 -12.64 14.16
C ASP A 181 -2.95 -13.68 13.94
N HIS A 182 -3.14 -14.56 12.95
CA HIS A 182 -2.12 -15.53 12.54
C HIS A 182 -1.35 -15.08 11.31
N GLN A 183 -1.85 -14.11 10.55
CA GLN A 183 -1.25 -13.61 9.33
C GLN A 183 -1.67 -12.17 9.03
N TRP A 184 -0.91 -11.51 8.17
CA TRP A 184 -1.26 -10.17 7.69
C TRP A 184 -2.58 -10.16 6.94
N SER A 185 -3.35 -9.07 7.10
CA SER A 185 -4.57 -8.83 6.33
C SER A 185 -4.29 -8.77 4.83
N VAL A 186 -5.33 -8.97 4.02
CA VAL A 186 -5.23 -8.75 2.57
C VAL A 186 -4.97 -7.26 2.30
N PRO A 187 -4.07 -6.90 1.34
CA PRO A 187 -3.85 -5.51 0.99
C PRO A 187 -5.14 -4.82 0.57
N SER A 188 -5.45 -3.67 1.18
CA SER A 188 -6.68 -2.93 0.95
C SER A 188 -6.41 -1.43 0.91
N ALA A 189 -7.27 -0.67 0.22
CA ALA A 189 -7.28 0.79 0.26
C ALA A 189 -7.99 1.35 1.50
N TYR A 190 -8.66 0.51 2.30
CA TYR A 190 -9.32 0.95 3.52
C TYR A 190 -8.30 1.37 4.57
N GLN A 191 -8.57 2.50 5.20
CA GLN A 191 -7.70 3.18 6.17
C GLN A 191 -8.11 2.84 7.61
N GLN A 192 -8.61 1.63 7.83
CA GLN A 192 -9.06 1.18 9.15
C GLN A 192 -8.81 -0.31 9.37
N ALA A 193 -8.57 -0.68 10.62
CA ALA A 193 -8.53 -2.06 11.10
C ALA A 193 -9.60 -2.23 12.16
N ARG A 194 -10.50 -3.22 11.98
CA ARG A 194 -11.59 -3.49 12.90
C ARG A 194 -11.37 -4.83 13.62
N PHE A 195 -11.45 -4.77 14.94
CA PHE A 195 -11.35 -5.93 15.82
C PHE A 195 -12.61 -6.00 16.68
N ALA A 196 -13.32 -7.12 16.61
CA ALA A 196 -14.54 -7.32 17.38
C ALA A 196 -14.28 -8.35 18.49
N ASN A 197 -14.77 -8.06 19.69
CA ASN A 197 -14.72 -8.96 20.84
C ASN A 197 -13.31 -9.48 21.19
N LEU A 198 -12.33 -8.57 21.27
CA LEU A 198 -10.98 -8.90 21.70
C LEU A 198 -10.98 -9.40 23.15
N PRO A 199 -10.38 -10.56 23.45
CA PRO A 199 -10.20 -11.02 24.82
C PRO A 199 -9.32 -10.07 25.65
N PRO A 200 -9.43 -10.10 26.99
CA PRO A 200 -8.44 -9.42 27.85
C PRO A 200 -7.03 -9.91 27.55
N GLY A 201 -6.09 -8.97 27.39
CA GLY A 201 -4.71 -9.31 27.00
C GLY A 201 -3.93 -8.10 26.52
N SER A 202 -2.70 -8.36 26.10
CA SER A 202 -1.82 -7.36 25.50
C SER A 202 -1.56 -7.70 24.05
N TYR A 203 -1.74 -6.72 23.17
CA TYR A 203 -1.64 -6.86 21.74
C TYR A 203 -0.73 -5.77 21.17
N THR A 204 -0.14 -6.05 20.01
CA THR A 204 0.56 -5.01 19.24
C THR A 204 -0.01 -4.99 17.83
N LEU A 205 -0.64 -3.90 17.48
CA LEU A 205 -1.10 -3.66 16.10
C LEU A 205 0.09 -3.17 15.28
N HIS A 206 0.39 -3.89 14.21
CA HIS A 206 1.33 -3.51 13.19
C HIS A 206 0.55 -3.10 11.94
N VAL A 207 0.82 -1.91 11.43
CA VAL A 207 0.24 -1.42 10.18
C VAL A 207 1.35 -1.04 9.23
N LYS A 208 1.22 -1.39 7.96
CA LYS A 208 2.14 -0.98 6.90
C LYS A 208 1.39 -0.40 5.71
N ALA A 209 1.92 0.70 5.20
CA ALA A 209 1.51 1.28 3.93
C ALA A 209 2.42 0.75 2.83
N MET A 210 1.83 0.31 1.73
CA MET A 210 2.57 -0.28 0.61
C MET A 210 2.14 0.35 -0.71
N GLY A 211 3.09 0.47 -1.65
CA GLY A 211 2.78 0.84 -3.02
C GLY A 211 2.05 -0.28 -3.75
N ARG A 212 0.84 -0.01 -4.23
CA ARG A 212 0.03 -0.94 -5.03
C ARG A 212 0.76 -1.37 -6.31
N SER A 213 1.47 -0.42 -6.92
CA SER A 213 2.20 -0.63 -8.17
C SER A 213 3.40 -1.56 -8.03
N ASN A 214 4.07 -1.54 -6.89
CA ASN A 214 5.37 -2.20 -6.75
C ASN A 214 5.48 -3.08 -5.48
N GLY A 215 4.45 -3.09 -4.62
CA GLY A 215 4.43 -3.84 -3.36
C GLY A 215 5.54 -3.42 -2.37
N ARG A 216 6.11 -2.21 -2.56
CA ARG A 216 7.17 -1.70 -1.68
C ARG A 216 6.54 -1.12 -0.41
N ILE A 217 7.13 -1.39 0.73
CA ILE A 217 6.74 -0.75 1.99
C ILE A 217 7.16 0.72 1.93
N LEU A 218 6.19 1.60 2.16
CA LEU A 218 6.32 3.06 2.10
C LEU A 218 6.42 3.67 3.48
N GLY A 219 5.73 3.08 4.46
CA GLY A 219 5.74 3.47 5.86
C GLY A 219 5.16 2.36 6.73
N GLU A 220 5.53 2.37 8.00
CA GLU A 220 5.05 1.43 9.01
C GLU A 220 4.72 2.20 10.28
N SER A 221 3.74 1.69 11.04
CA SER A 221 3.37 2.21 12.36
C SER A 221 2.95 1.07 13.26
N THR A 222 3.10 1.25 14.57
CA THR A 222 2.71 0.27 15.58
C THR A 222 1.93 0.93 16.69
N LEU A 223 0.95 0.21 17.25
CA LEU A 223 0.17 0.63 18.41
C LEU A 223 0.06 -0.53 19.39
N ARG A 224 0.43 -0.31 20.64
CA ARG A 224 0.24 -1.27 21.72
C ARG A 224 -1.14 -1.09 22.31
N ILE A 225 -1.85 -2.20 22.47
CA ILE A 225 -3.22 -2.26 22.99
C ILE A 225 -3.23 -3.20 24.17
N HIS A 226 -3.74 -2.73 25.31
CA HIS A 226 -3.92 -3.55 26.49
C HIS A 226 -5.40 -3.52 26.90
N ILE A 227 -6.02 -4.70 27.00
CA ILE A 227 -7.38 -4.86 27.49
C ILE A 227 -7.29 -5.48 28.88
N ALA A 228 -7.78 -4.75 29.88
CA ALA A 228 -7.72 -5.16 31.27
C ALA A 228 -8.52 -6.45 31.52
N GLN A 229 -8.08 -7.26 32.47
CA GLN A 229 -8.86 -8.40 32.94
C GLN A 229 -9.97 -7.92 33.87
N PRO A 230 -11.15 -8.56 33.83
CA PRO A 230 -12.22 -8.29 34.79
C PRO A 230 -11.76 -8.66 36.20
N TRP A 231 -12.12 -7.85 37.20
CA TRP A 231 -11.66 -8.01 38.59
C TRP A 231 -12.02 -9.38 39.18
N TRP A 232 -13.16 -9.95 38.75
CA TRP A 232 -13.61 -11.28 39.22
C TRP A 232 -12.76 -12.44 38.68
N ASN A 233 -11.94 -12.22 37.67
CA ASN A 233 -10.99 -13.21 37.14
C ASN A 233 -9.55 -12.98 37.68
N SER A 234 -9.39 -12.13 38.71
CA SER A 234 -8.10 -11.90 39.35
C SER A 234 -7.80 -12.98 40.41
N TRP A 235 -6.51 -13.19 40.70
CA TRP A 235 -6.07 -14.23 41.63
C TRP A 235 -6.68 -14.04 43.04
N TRP A 236 -6.91 -12.81 43.51
CA TRP A 236 -7.51 -12.53 44.81
C TRP A 236 -9.04 -12.77 44.80
N ALA A 237 -9.71 -12.65 43.67
CA ALA A 237 -11.13 -13.02 43.58
C ALA A 237 -11.35 -14.53 43.78
N TRP A 238 -10.42 -15.36 43.31
CA TRP A 238 -10.42 -16.80 43.53
C TRP A 238 -10.26 -17.17 45.02
N ILE A 239 -9.54 -16.36 45.80
CA ILE A 239 -9.44 -16.54 47.25
C ILE A 239 -10.76 -16.21 47.97
N LEU A 240 -11.54 -15.28 47.41
CA LEU A 240 -12.86 -14.86 47.94
C LEU A 240 -13.96 -15.89 47.61
N TYR A 241 -13.77 -16.71 46.60
CA TYR A 241 -14.70 -17.78 46.19
C TYR A 241 -14.48 -19.11 46.93
N LEU A 242 -13.32 -19.27 47.61
CA LEU A 242 -12.96 -20.41 48.48
C LEU A 242 -13.36 -20.15 49.93
#